data_2b376dc3e6b0ce36c6a22a7a4a555eaa
#
_entry.id   2b376dc3e6b0ce36c6a22a7a4a555eaa
#
_cell.length_a   1.000
_cell.length_b   1.000
_cell.length_c   1.000
_cell.angle_alpha   90.00
_cell.angle_beta   90.00
_cell.angle_gamma   90.00
#
_symmetry.space_group_name_H-M   'P 1'
#
loop_
_entity.id
_entity.type
_entity.pdbx_description
1 polymer ?
#
loop_
_entity_poly.entity_id
_entity_poly.type
_entity_poly.pdbx_seq_one_letter_code
_entity_poly.pdbx_strand_id
1 'polypeptide(L)'
;MKKNATIVYTIKRSFVKSDISILEALDYNVFQIQSPPKKTVLAFVINRIKEKIKSIYYVSRSKILIIWFNDYHAFIPILFSKLFLKKSVIVVGGYDAIVDEQNQHGLFFNTGLRSILAKINYSLVSEIWVVHKSLEKGCSYAKEKFNIISGV
;
A
#
# COMPACT_ATOMS: atom_id res chain seq x y z
N MET A 1 -7.75 -26.10 1.59
CA MET A 1 -6.47 -25.33 1.74
C MET A 1 -6.82 -23.86 1.96
N LYS A 2 -6.34 -23.29 3.06
CA LYS A 2 -6.48 -21.84 3.32
C LYS A 2 -5.86 -21.02 2.19
N LYS A 3 -6.53 -19.92 1.84
CA LYS A 3 -5.98 -18.95 0.88
C LYS A 3 -4.96 -18.08 1.60
N ASN A 4 -3.95 -17.57 0.89
CA ASN A 4 -3.01 -16.64 1.47
C ASN A 4 -3.32 -15.21 1.01
N ALA A 5 -3.17 -14.25 1.93
CA ALA A 5 -3.17 -12.82 1.67
C ALA A 5 -1.87 -12.20 2.19
N THR A 6 -1.37 -11.15 1.53
CA THR A 6 -0.27 -10.34 2.05
C THR A 6 -0.77 -8.96 2.38
N ILE A 7 -0.47 -8.48 3.58
CA ILE A 7 -0.74 -7.10 4.00
C ILE A 7 0.57 -6.36 4.27
N VAL A 8 0.70 -5.16 3.70
CA VAL A 8 1.88 -4.30 3.82
C VAL A 8 1.49 -3.00 4.51
N TYR A 9 2.26 -2.59 5.50
CA TYR A 9 1.99 -1.39 6.28
C TYR A 9 3.26 -0.84 6.93
N THR A 10 3.24 0.43 7.31
CA THR A 10 4.34 1.07 8.06
C THR A 10 4.21 0.86 9.56
N ILE A 11 3.05 1.20 10.12
CA ILE A 11 2.73 1.08 11.54
C ILE A 11 1.45 0.27 11.70
N LYS A 12 1.46 -0.70 12.62
CA LYS A 12 0.31 -1.57 12.90
C LYS A 12 -0.75 -0.83 13.74
N ARG A 13 -1.56 -0.01 13.07
CA ARG A 13 -2.70 0.73 13.66
C ARG A 13 -3.93 -0.17 13.80
N SER A 14 -4.99 0.36 14.44
CA SER A 14 -6.26 -0.35 14.65
C SER A 14 -6.88 -0.87 13.35
N PHE A 15 -6.95 -0.04 12.32
CA PHE A 15 -7.49 -0.41 11.02
C PHE A 15 -6.71 -1.57 10.35
N VAL A 16 -5.36 -1.61 10.46
CA VAL A 16 -4.56 -2.73 9.97
C VAL A 16 -4.89 -4.01 10.74
N LYS A 17 -5.09 -3.91 12.05
CA LYS A 17 -5.49 -5.06 12.89
C LYS A 17 -6.87 -5.57 12.51
N SER A 18 -7.81 -4.65 12.25
CA SER A 18 -9.16 -4.97 11.81
C SER A 18 -9.13 -5.73 10.48
N ASP A 19 -8.38 -5.24 9.48
CA ASP A 19 -8.26 -5.92 8.19
C ASP A 19 -7.65 -7.32 8.32
N ILE A 20 -6.63 -7.47 9.15
CA ILE A 20 -6.04 -8.79 9.43
C ILE A 20 -7.11 -9.73 10.00
N SER A 21 -7.87 -9.28 11.02
CA SER A 21 -8.92 -10.08 11.64
C SER A 21 -10.03 -10.46 10.65
N ILE A 22 -10.43 -9.53 9.77
CA ILE A 22 -11.41 -9.79 8.71
C ILE A 22 -10.89 -10.84 7.74
N LEU A 23 -9.65 -10.73 7.28
CA LEU A 23 -9.04 -11.71 6.38
C LEU A 23 -8.93 -13.09 7.02
N GLU A 24 -8.55 -13.16 8.30
CA GLU A 24 -8.49 -14.42 9.07
C GLU A 24 -9.89 -15.04 9.24
N ALA A 25 -10.92 -14.22 9.50
CA ALA A 25 -12.31 -14.67 9.56
C ALA A 25 -12.83 -15.19 8.20
N LEU A 26 -12.30 -14.69 7.09
CA LEU A 26 -12.56 -15.15 5.73
C LEU A 26 -11.69 -16.36 5.30
N ASP A 27 -11.06 -17.03 6.26
CA ASP A 27 -10.20 -18.21 6.08
C ASP A 27 -8.92 -17.94 5.25
N TYR A 28 -8.38 -16.72 5.35
CA TYR A 28 -7.06 -16.41 4.81
C TYR A 28 -5.96 -16.62 5.85
N ASN A 29 -4.83 -17.14 5.41
CA ASN A 29 -3.56 -17.05 6.14
C ASN A 29 -2.88 -15.72 5.76
N VAL A 30 -2.63 -14.83 6.73
CA VAL A 30 -2.19 -13.46 6.47
C VAL A 30 -0.70 -13.29 6.69
N PHE A 31 0.05 -13.11 5.61
CA PHE A 31 1.44 -12.68 5.65
C PHE A 31 1.54 -11.18 5.88
N GLN A 32 2.42 -10.76 6.78
CA GLN A 32 2.57 -9.37 7.17
C GLN A 32 3.97 -8.85 6.78
N ILE A 33 4.02 -7.73 6.05
CA ILE A 33 5.25 -7.01 5.74
C ILE A 33 5.16 -5.64 6.40
N GLN A 34 5.88 -5.48 7.48
CA GLN A 34 5.97 -4.21 8.18
C GLN A 34 7.20 -3.43 7.71
N SER A 35 6.98 -2.17 7.32
CA SER A 35 7.99 -1.24 6.81
C SER A 35 8.08 0.02 7.70
N PRO A 36 8.57 -0.09 8.93
CA PRO A 36 8.64 1.04 9.84
C PRO A 36 9.69 2.06 9.37
N PRO A 37 9.50 3.36 9.68
CA PRO A 37 10.48 4.39 9.42
C PRO A 37 11.79 4.07 10.15
N LYS A 38 12.94 4.35 9.52
CA LYS A 38 14.27 4.11 10.08
C LYS A 38 15.02 5.42 10.27
N LYS A 39 15.77 5.51 11.36
CA LYS A 39 16.52 6.73 11.72
C LYS A 39 17.84 6.86 10.95
N THR A 40 18.44 5.75 10.52
CA THR A 40 19.74 5.74 9.81
C THR A 40 19.61 5.20 8.40
N VAL A 41 20.44 5.70 7.49
CA VAL A 41 20.48 5.27 6.08
C VAL A 41 20.81 3.79 5.96
N LEU A 42 21.77 3.30 6.72
CA LEU A 42 22.17 1.88 6.70
C LEU A 42 21.01 0.97 7.13
N ALA A 43 20.33 1.30 8.24
CA ALA A 43 19.18 0.54 8.70
C ALA A 43 18.02 0.60 7.69
N PHE A 44 17.85 1.72 7.01
CA PHE A 44 16.87 1.85 5.93
C PHE A 44 17.19 0.90 4.77
N VAL A 45 18.43 0.90 4.26
CA VAL A 45 18.82 0.03 3.14
C VAL A 45 18.69 -1.45 3.50
N ILE A 46 19.19 -1.88 4.65
CA ILE A 46 19.08 -3.26 5.12
C ILE A 46 17.61 -3.68 5.21
N ASN A 47 16.76 -2.80 5.75
CA ASN A 47 15.33 -3.09 5.86
C ASN A 47 14.67 -3.23 4.49
N ARG A 48 15.02 -2.37 3.50
CA ARG A 48 14.53 -2.47 2.13
C ARG A 48 14.91 -3.81 1.48
N ILE A 49 16.13 -4.31 1.71
CA ILE A 49 16.55 -5.63 1.19
C ILE A 49 15.71 -6.74 1.81
N LYS A 50 15.52 -6.74 3.13
CA LYS A 50 14.67 -7.73 3.82
C LYS A 50 13.21 -7.69 3.32
N GLU A 51 12.69 -6.50 3.11
CA GLU A 51 11.33 -6.32 2.57
C GLU A 51 11.20 -6.84 1.14
N LYS A 52 12.21 -6.67 0.29
CA LYS A 52 12.23 -7.24 -1.06
C LYS A 52 12.11 -8.77 -1.02
N ILE A 53 12.94 -9.42 -0.19
CA ILE A 53 12.92 -10.89 -0.05
C ILE A 53 11.56 -11.37 0.45
N LYS A 54 11.02 -10.72 1.50
CA LYS A 54 9.68 -11.03 2.01
C LYS A 54 8.59 -10.81 0.95
N SER A 55 8.69 -9.74 0.17
CA SER A 55 7.72 -9.42 -0.88
C SER A 55 7.70 -10.51 -1.95
N ILE A 56 8.86 -10.95 -2.44
CA ILE A 56 8.92 -12.06 -3.41
C ILE A 56 8.24 -13.29 -2.83
N TYR A 57 8.64 -13.70 -1.63
CA TYR A 57 8.16 -14.94 -1.01
C TYR A 57 6.66 -14.90 -0.68
N TYR A 58 6.17 -13.82 -0.05
CA TYR A 58 4.78 -13.73 0.40
C TYR A 58 3.82 -13.41 -0.76
N VAL A 59 4.17 -12.45 -1.61
CA VAL A 59 3.29 -12.05 -2.72
C VAL A 59 3.14 -13.17 -3.73
N SER A 60 4.21 -13.91 -4.07
CA SER A 60 4.10 -15.06 -4.99
C SER A 60 3.11 -16.12 -4.52
N ARG A 61 2.97 -16.30 -3.20
CA ARG A 61 2.09 -17.29 -2.57
C ARG A 61 0.69 -16.77 -2.24
N SER A 62 0.47 -15.47 -2.34
CA SER A 62 -0.81 -14.84 -1.99
C SER A 62 -1.75 -14.76 -3.18
N LYS A 63 -3.06 -14.76 -2.91
CA LYS A 63 -4.10 -14.44 -3.89
C LYS A 63 -4.31 -12.93 -4.02
N ILE A 64 -4.14 -12.21 -2.92
CA ILE A 64 -4.34 -10.76 -2.83
C ILE A 64 -3.23 -10.11 -2.02
N LEU A 65 -2.85 -8.92 -2.45
CA LEU A 65 -1.94 -8.00 -1.77
C LEU A 65 -2.72 -6.75 -1.36
N ILE A 66 -2.71 -6.42 -0.07
CA ILE A 66 -3.33 -5.20 0.46
C ILE A 66 -2.23 -4.32 1.04
N ILE A 67 -2.23 -3.05 0.70
CA ILE A 67 -1.20 -2.10 1.11
C ILE A 67 -1.87 -0.89 1.75
N TRP A 68 -1.52 -0.60 2.99
CA TRP A 68 -1.94 0.61 3.68
C TRP A 68 -0.97 1.74 3.40
N PHE A 69 -1.50 2.78 2.79
CA PHE A 69 -0.85 3.99 2.33
C PHE A 69 0.12 3.80 1.15
N ASN A 70 0.05 4.74 0.21
CA ASN A 70 0.91 4.76 -0.96
C ASN A 70 2.21 5.51 -0.68
N ASP A 71 3.30 4.76 -0.47
CA ASP A 71 4.63 5.32 -0.22
C ASP A 71 5.72 4.35 -0.72
N TYR A 72 7.01 4.59 -0.41
CA TYR A 72 8.15 3.73 -0.82
C TYR A 72 7.93 2.24 -0.56
N HIS A 73 7.29 1.89 0.57
CA HIS A 73 7.07 0.51 0.97
C HIS A 73 6.09 -0.22 0.05
N ALA A 74 5.28 0.52 -0.70
CA ALA A 74 4.30 -0.04 -1.62
C ALA A 74 4.93 -0.52 -2.93
N PHE A 75 6.01 0.13 -3.40
CA PHE A 75 6.53 -0.06 -4.75
C PHE A 75 6.95 -1.52 -5.03
N ILE A 76 7.81 -2.07 -4.19
CA ILE A 76 8.33 -3.43 -4.41
C ILE A 76 7.24 -4.51 -4.34
N PRO A 77 6.35 -4.54 -3.32
CA PRO A 77 5.24 -5.47 -3.29
C PRO A 77 4.31 -5.36 -4.51
N ILE A 78 3.99 -4.14 -4.96
CA ILE A 78 3.14 -3.93 -6.14
C ILE A 78 3.82 -4.43 -7.41
N LEU A 79 5.09 -4.13 -7.61
CA LEU A 79 5.84 -4.61 -8.76
C LEU A 79 5.80 -6.15 -8.84
N PHE A 80 6.02 -6.85 -7.71
CA PHE A 80 5.93 -8.30 -7.67
C PHE A 80 4.49 -8.80 -7.82
N SER A 81 3.48 -8.09 -7.30
CA SER A 81 2.09 -8.47 -7.55
C SER A 81 1.76 -8.44 -9.03
N LYS A 82 2.22 -7.42 -9.75
CA LYS A 82 2.05 -7.32 -11.20
C LYS A 82 2.79 -8.42 -11.93
N LEU A 83 4.04 -8.70 -11.56
CA LEU A 83 4.87 -9.75 -12.17
C LEU A 83 4.27 -11.14 -11.96
N PHE A 84 3.71 -11.42 -10.79
CA PHE A 84 3.08 -12.71 -10.47
C PHE A 84 1.58 -12.76 -10.79
N LEU A 85 1.03 -11.76 -11.49
CA LEU A 85 -0.38 -11.67 -11.87
C LEU A 85 -1.33 -11.78 -10.67
N LYS A 86 -0.96 -11.17 -9.53
CA LYS A 86 -1.76 -11.14 -8.31
C LYS A 86 -2.59 -9.87 -8.23
N LYS A 87 -3.80 -9.97 -7.69
CA LYS A 87 -4.59 -8.79 -7.34
C LYS A 87 -3.89 -7.98 -6.25
N SER A 88 -3.84 -6.67 -6.44
CA SER A 88 -3.26 -5.74 -5.47
C SER A 88 -4.19 -4.56 -5.23
N VAL A 89 -4.26 -4.13 -3.97
CA VAL A 89 -5.09 -3.02 -3.52
C VAL A 89 -4.23 -2.06 -2.71
N ILE A 90 -4.33 -0.77 -2.99
CA ILE A 90 -3.82 0.29 -2.11
C ILE A 90 -5.01 0.90 -1.36
N VAL A 91 -4.93 0.92 -0.03
CA VAL A 91 -5.89 1.64 0.82
C VAL A 91 -5.32 3.02 1.11
N VAL A 92 -6.02 4.03 0.61
CA VAL A 92 -5.63 5.45 0.69
C VAL A 92 -6.32 6.11 1.87
N GLY A 93 -5.52 6.63 2.80
CA GLY A 93 -6.04 7.16 4.06
C GLY A 93 -5.94 8.67 4.25
N GLY A 94 -5.36 9.41 3.32
CA GLY A 94 -5.26 10.86 3.42
C GLY A 94 -3.99 11.45 2.80
N TYR A 95 -2.89 11.58 3.54
CA TYR A 95 -1.64 12.19 3.08
C TYR A 95 -1.15 11.70 1.71
N ASP A 96 -1.34 10.44 1.44
CA ASP A 96 -0.96 9.72 0.22
C ASP A 96 -1.86 10.03 -1.00
N ALA A 97 -2.92 10.81 -0.81
CA ALA A 97 -3.82 11.26 -1.87
C ALA A 97 -3.94 12.79 -1.96
N ILE A 98 -3.49 13.53 -0.96
CA ILE A 98 -3.76 14.96 -0.85
C ILE A 98 -2.68 15.78 -1.57
N VAL A 99 -3.15 16.82 -2.27
CA VAL A 99 -2.36 17.99 -2.66
C VAL A 99 -3.01 19.19 -1.97
N ASP A 100 -2.40 19.67 -0.91
CA ASP A 100 -2.83 20.88 -0.20
C ASP A 100 -1.78 21.97 -0.45
N GLU A 101 -2.07 22.82 -1.43
CA GLU A 101 -1.18 23.91 -1.83
C GLU A 101 -1.08 25.01 -0.75
N GLN A 102 -2.17 25.22 0.01
CA GLN A 102 -2.21 26.26 1.05
C GLN A 102 -1.31 25.91 2.23
N ASN A 103 -1.34 24.65 2.66
CA ASN A 103 -0.54 24.16 3.79
C ASN A 103 0.75 23.46 3.34
N GLN A 104 1.08 23.50 2.06
CA GLN A 104 2.25 22.81 1.47
C GLN A 104 2.34 21.34 1.92
N HIS A 105 1.21 20.66 1.94
CA HIS A 105 1.06 19.31 2.50
C HIS A 105 0.56 18.30 1.48
N GLY A 106 0.97 17.03 1.67
CA GLY A 106 0.56 15.93 0.82
C GLY A 106 1.70 15.30 0.03
N LEU A 107 1.52 14.04 -0.32
CA LEU A 107 2.55 13.27 -1.02
C LEU A 107 2.90 13.85 -2.40
N PHE A 108 1.94 14.45 -3.07
CA PHE A 108 2.08 14.99 -4.43
C PHE A 108 2.39 16.48 -4.47
N PHE A 109 2.47 17.13 -3.33
CA PHE A 109 2.93 18.52 -3.25
C PHE A 109 4.41 18.64 -3.67
N ASN A 110 5.25 17.69 -3.27
CA ASN A 110 6.66 17.64 -3.66
C ASN A 110 6.87 16.78 -4.90
N THR A 111 7.68 17.24 -5.86
CA THR A 111 8.01 16.54 -7.11
C THR A 111 9.16 15.54 -6.98
N GLY A 112 9.53 15.14 -5.77
CA GLY A 112 10.63 14.23 -5.50
C GLY A 112 10.37 12.77 -5.88
N LEU A 113 11.40 11.93 -5.76
CA LEU A 113 11.35 10.48 -6.06
C LEU A 113 10.17 9.77 -5.39
N ARG A 114 9.78 10.21 -4.19
CA ARG A 114 8.65 9.68 -3.44
C ARG A 114 7.32 9.85 -4.17
N SER A 115 7.09 11.04 -4.71
CA SER A 115 5.89 11.34 -5.51
C SER A 115 5.87 10.56 -6.82
N ILE A 116 7.02 10.42 -7.48
CA ILE A 116 7.15 9.64 -8.72
C ILE A 116 6.82 8.17 -8.46
N LEU A 117 7.40 7.56 -7.43
CA LEU A 117 7.10 6.18 -7.06
C LEU A 117 5.63 5.98 -6.70
N ALA A 118 5.02 6.94 -6.01
CA ALA A 118 3.61 6.87 -5.67
C ALA A 118 2.69 6.91 -6.91
N LYS A 119 3.02 7.72 -7.92
CA LYS A 119 2.32 7.73 -9.22
C LYS A 119 2.45 6.39 -9.94
N ILE A 120 3.67 5.83 -9.96
CA ILE A 120 3.92 4.51 -10.54
C ILE A 120 3.10 3.44 -9.79
N ASN A 121 3.07 3.47 -8.47
CA ASN A 121 2.27 2.54 -7.66
C ASN A 121 0.79 2.58 -8.06
N TYR A 122 0.21 3.77 -8.19
CA TYR A 122 -1.18 3.92 -8.64
C TYR A 122 -1.42 3.40 -10.05
N SER A 123 -0.46 3.54 -10.96
CA SER A 123 -0.59 3.00 -12.32
C SER A 123 -0.52 1.47 -12.35
N LEU A 124 0.27 0.85 -11.47
CA LEU A 124 0.53 -0.59 -11.46
C LEU A 124 -0.50 -1.39 -10.65
N VAL A 125 -1.04 -0.81 -9.58
CA VAL A 125 -2.00 -1.49 -8.68
C VAL A 125 -3.28 -1.87 -9.40
N SER A 126 -3.93 -2.94 -8.97
CA SER A 126 -5.20 -3.39 -9.57
C SER A 126 -6.38 -2.49 -9.18
N GLU A 127 -6.46 -2.12 -7.89
CA GLU A 127 -7.56 -1.32 -7.33
C GLU A 127 -7.00 -0.32 -6.31
N ILE A 128 -7.70 0.81 -6.16
CA ILE A 128 -7.41 1.83 -5.16
C ILE A 128 -8.67 2.00 -4.30
N TRP A 129 -8.55 1.73 -3.02
CA TRP A 129 -9.63 1.90 -2.06
C TRP A 129 -9.44 3.19 -1.27
N VAL A 130 -10.40 4.10 -1.38
CA VAL A 130 -10.36 5.38 -0.65
C VAL A 130 -11.34 5.34 0.52
N VAL A 131 -10.86 5.73 1.70
CA VAL A 131 -11.66 5.72 2.93
C VAL A 131 -12.69 6.84 2.97
N HIS A 132 -12.56 7.86 2.11
CA HIS A 132 -13.51 8.96 2.00
C HIS A 132 -13.52 9.56 0.59
N LYS A 133 -14.71 9.93 0.09
CA LYS A 133 -14.90 10.46 -1.27
C LYS A 133 -14.06 11.72 -1.56
N SER A 134 -13.78 12.54 -0.56
CA SER A 134 -12.95 13.75 -0.75
C SER A 134 -11.52 13.42 -1.22
N LEU A 135 -11.02 12.21 -0.95
CA LEU A 135 -9.67 11.78 -1.33
C LEU A 135 -9.55 11.48 -2.83
N GLU A 136 -10.66 11.26 -3.53
CA GLU A 136 -10.63 11.08 -5.00
C GLU A 136 -10.10 12.28 -5.74
N LYS A 137 -10.34 13.50 -5.23
CA LYS A 137 -9.89 14.74 -5.87
C LYS A 137 -8.37 14.87 -5.90
N GLY A 138 -7.68 14.35 -4.88
CA GLY A 138 -6.22 14.38 -4.80
C GLY A 138 -5.53 13.34 -5.67
N CYS A 139 -6.22 12.27 -6.02
CA CYS A 139 -5.70 11.17 -6.81
C CYS A 139 -6.17 11.26 -8.27
N SER A 140 -5.72 12.27 -9.02
CA SER A 140 -6.06 12.40 -10.45
C SER A 140 -5.43 11.32 -11.34
N TYR A 141 -4.57 10.49 -10.80
CA TYR A 141 -3.67 9.59 -11.54
C TYR A 141 -4.17 8.15 -11.70
N ALA A 142 -5.34 7.81 -11.69
CA ALA A 142 -5.89 6.47 -11.96
C ALA A 142 -7.34 6.37 -11.48
N LYS A 143 -8.13 7.33 -11.90
CA LYS A 143 -9.54 7.46 -11.47
C LYS A 143 -10.38 6.21 -11.75
N GLU A 144 -10.06 5.49 -12.81
CA GLU A 144 -10.74 4.26 -13.21
C GLU A 144 -10.58 3.09 -12.22
N LYS A 145 -9.64 3.20 -11.28
CA LYS A 145 -9.33 2.15 -10.29
C LYS A 145 -9.89 2.43 -8.89
N PHE A 146 -10.59 3.56 -8.72
CA PHE A 146 -11.10 3.96 -7.41
C PHE A 146 -12.35 3.19 -7.00
N ASN A 147 -12.31 2.69 -5.76
CA ASN A 147 -13.46 2.15 -5.05
C ASN A 147 -13.58 2.84 -3.70
N ILE A 148 -14.73 3.41 -3.41
CA ILE A 148 -15.00 4.03 -2.11
C ILE A 148 -15.39 2.92 -1.14
N ILE A 149 -14.62 2.75 -0.07
CA ILE A 149 -14.97 1.89 1.05
C ILE A 149 -15.58 2.77 2.14
N SER A 150 -16.90 2.72 2.31
CA SER A 150 -17.59 3.38 3.41
C SER A 150 -17.55 2.50 4.64
N GLY A 151 -17.16 3.05 5.79
CA GLY A 151 -17.30 2.38 7.08
C GLY A 151 -16.00 1.83 7.71
N VAL A 152 -14.88 2.50 7.50
CA VAL A 152 -13.66 2.27 8.29
C VAL A 152 -13.57 3.26 9.44
#